data_393a4114d22331fdc458cbfac9bd343f
#
_entry.id   393a4114d22331fdc458cbfac9bd343f
#
_cell.length_a   1.000
_cell.length_b   1.000
_cell.length_c   1.000
_cell.angle_alpha   90.00
_cell.angle_beta   90.00
_cell.angle_gamma   90.00
#
_symmetry.space_group_name_H-M   'P 1'
#
loop_
_entity.id
_entity.type
_entity.pdbx_description
1 polymer ?
#
loop_
_entity_poly.entity_id
_entity_poly.type
_entity_poly.pdbx_seq_one_letter_code
_entity_poly.pdbx_strand_id
1 'polypeptide(L)'
;VPQHAQHKPSDKPSALLVLEDGRTFRGESFGAEGETFGEAVFSTGMTGYQETLTDPSYHRQVVVMTAPHVGNTGVNDEDPESRRIWVAGYVVRDPARVPSNWRSRRTLDDELREQGIVGIAGVDTRALTRHLRERGAMRVGISTVEADPEALLARVRESAEMTGAELADEVTTTEAYVVPAVGEKRLTVAALDLGIKEMTPQRMAERGIEVHVLPATATYDDIRAVEPDGLFYSNGPGDPAATTHQIQLLQQALGEGVPYFGICFGNQLFGRALGFGTYKLKYGHRGINQPVQDLTTGKVEVTAHNHGFAVDAPVGELTETPFGTASVSHVNLNDNCVEGLELRDADGGLTGFSVQYHPEAAAGPHDAAYLFDRFVQLMESRQGSTDEKKADA
;
A
#
# COMPACT_ATOMS: atom_id res chain seq x y z
N VAL A 1 -2.82 -2.00 -49.59
CA VAL A 1 -2.41 -1.27 -48.38
C VAL A 1 -3.68 -0.66 -47.78
N PRO A 2 -4.17 -1.08 -46.58
CA PRO A 2 -5.32 -0.45 -45.97
C PRO A 2 -4.96 0.98 -45.62
N GLN A 3 -5.80 1.93 -46.04
CA GLN A 3 -5.72 3.32 -45.65
C GLN A 3 -5.81 3.42 -44.12
N HIS A 4 -4.86 4.11 -43.50
CA HIS A 4 -4.91 4.46 -42.08
C HIS A 4 -6.27 5.11 -41.79
N ALA A 5 -7.08 4.48 -40.95
CA ALA A 5 -8.28 5.09 -40.42
C ALA A 5 -7.86 6.40 -39.76
N GLN A 6 -8.28 7.51 -40.35
CA GLN A 6 -8.10 8.83 -39.77
C GLN A 6 -8.84 8.80 -38.43
N HIS A 7 -8.09 8.91 -37.34
CA HIS A 7 -8.65 9.06 -36.01
C HIS A 7 -9.53 10.30 -36.01
N LYS A 8 -10.84 10.15 -35.86
CA LYS A 8 -11.71 11.32 -35.63
C LYS A 8 -11.17 12.02 -34.39
N PRO A 9 -11.01 13.36 -34.42
CA PRO A 9 -10.69 14.10 -33.21
C PRO A 9 -11.70 13.73 -32.12
N SER A 10 -11.22 13.40 -30.95
CA SER A 10 -12.09 13.16 -29.80
C SER A 10 -12.70 14.54 -29.41
N ASP A 11 -13.95 14.53 -28.98
CA ASP A 11 -14.62 15.72 -28.44
C ASP A 11 -14.14 16.06 -27.02
N LYS A 12 -13.19 15.30 -26.46
CA LYS A 12 -12.65 15.51 -25.11
C LYS A 12 -11.59 16.62 -25.09
N PRO A 13 -11.55 17.44 -24.02
CA PRO A 13 -10.51 18.46 -23.84
C PRO A 13 -9.11 17.87 -23.91
N SER A 14 -8.14 18.63 -24.39
CA SER A 14 -6.73 18.25 -24.34
C SER A 14 -6.24 18.26 -22.91
N ALA A 15 -5.32 17.35 -22.57
CA ALA A 15 -4.66 17.30 -21.28
C ALA A 15 -3.14 17.28 -21.44
N LEU A 16 -2.45 17.86 -20.45
CA LEU A 16 -1.01 17.97 -20.39
C LEU A 16 -0.51 17.28 -19.12
N LEU A 17 0.55 16.48 -19.27
CA LEU A 17 1.31 15.90 -18.16
C LEU A 17 2.75 16.39 -18.25
N VAL A 18 3.26 16.94 -17.15
CA VAL A 18 4.64 17.42 -17.04
C VAL A 18 5.31 16.81 -15.83
N LEU A 19 6.49 16.22 -16.05
CA LEU A 19 7.36 15.70 -15.00
C LEU A 19 8.33 16.79 -14.51
N GLU A 20 8.82 16.69 -13.30
CA GLU A 20 9.71 17.71 -12.67
C GLU A 20 11.02 17.94 -13.42
N ASP A 21 11.46 16.98 -14.23
CA ASP A 21 12.64 17.12 -15.10
C ASP A 21 12.31 17.84 -16.44
N GLY A 22 11.05 18.25 -16.63
CA GLY A 22 10.57 18.98 -17.82
C GLY A 22 10.04 18.07 -18.92
N ARG A 23 10.10 16.74 -18.77
CA ARG A 23 9.51 15.84 -19.78
C ARG A 23 8.01 15.98 -19.82
N THR A 24 7.47 16.10 -21.02
CA THR A 24 6.06 16.43 -21.26
C THR A 24 5.38 15.34 -22.08
N PHE A 25 4.13 15.07 -21.76
CA PHE A 25 3.23 14.20 -22.51
C PHE A 25 1.90 14.92 -22.76
N ARG A 26 1.35 14.76 -23.96
CA ARG A 26 0.04 15.31 -24.32
C ARG A 26 -0.93 14.16 -24.53
N GLY A 27 -2.17 14.37 -24.13
CA GLY A 27 -3.26 13.42 -24.26
C GLY A 27 -4.61 14.11 -24.19
N GLU A 28 -5.61 13.37 -23.78
CA GLU A 28 -6.99 13.81 -23.62
C GLU A 28 -7.41 13.75 -22.16
N SER A 29 -8.31 14.63 -21.74
CA SER A 29 -8.90 14.61 -20.40
C SER A 29 -9.59 13.28 -20.14
N PHE A 30 -9.36 12.72 -18.97
CA PHE A 30 -9.96 11.48 -18.47
C PHE A 30 -10.33 11.66 -17.01
N GLY A 31 -11.60 11.45 -16.65
CA GLY A 31 -12.12 11.80 -15.33
C GLY A 31 -12.47 13.28 -15.17
N ALA A 32 -12.13 13.88 -14.03
CA ALA A 32 -12.45 15.26 -13.72
C ALA A 32 -11.58 16.26 -14.50
N GLU A 33 -12.11 17.44 -14.73
CA GLU A 33 -11.35 18.58 -15.26
C GLU A 33 -10.63 19.32 -14.13
N GLY A 34 -9.47 19.91 -14.40
CA GLY A 34 -8.69 20.68 -13.45
C GLY A 34 -7.21 20.32 -13.48
N GLU A 35 -6.57 20.47 -12.33
CA GLU A 35 -5.15 20.17 -12.13
C GLU A 35 -4.94 19.27 -10.94
N THR A 36 -3.92 18.42 -11.02
CA THR A 36 -3.47 17.60 -9.90
C THR A 36 -1.95 17.46 -9.90
N PHE A 37 -1.38 17.31 -8.71
CA PHE A 37 0.04 17.14 -8.49
C PHE A 37 0.29 15.94 -7.57
N GLY A 38 1.43 15.27 -7.74
CA GLY A 38 1.83 14.14 -6.92
C GLY A 38 3.13 13.52 -7.39
N GLU A 39 3.45 12.36 -6.83
CA GLU A 39 4.58 11.56 -7.30
C GLU A 39 4.14 10.61 -8.41
N ALA A 40 4.78 10.69 -9.58
CA ALA A 40 4.55 9.76 -10.68
C ALA A 40 5.10 8.38 -10.33
N VAL A 41 4.22 7.39 -10.31
CA VAL A 41 4.56 5.98 -10.10
C VAL A 41 3.88 5.13 -11.16
N PHE A 42 4.39 3.93 -11.44
CA PHE A 42 3.75 3.04 -12.40
C PHE A 42 3.36 1.71 -11.77
N SER A 43 2.20 1.19 -12.14
CA SER A 43 1.73 -0.13 -11.75
C SER A 43 1.79 -1.09 -12.95
N THR A 44 2.35 -2.28 -12.72
CA THR A 44 2.47 -3.33 -13.73
C THR A 44 1.31 -4.33 -13.69
N GLY A 45 0.34 -4.14 -12.81
CA GLY A 45 -0.88 -4.95 -12.74
C GLY A 45 -1.66 -4.90 -14.05
N MET A 46 -2.06 -6.06 -14.57
CA MET A 46 -2.91 -6.14 -15.76
C MET A 46 -4.40 -6.10 -15.43
N THR A 47 -4.75 -6.29 -14.17
CA THR A 47 -6.10 -6.28 -13.60
C THR A 47 -6.08 -5.52 -12.28
N GLY A 48 -7.24 -5.32 -11.64
CA GLY A 48 -7.32 -4.72 -10.32
C GLY A 48 -7.11 -3.21 -10.32
N TYR A 49 -7.55 -2.51 -11.38
CA TYR A 49 -7.39 -1.06 -11.43
C TYR A 49 -8.30 -0.34 -10.43
N GLN A 50 -9.46 -0.90 -10.09
CA GLN A 50 -10.35 -0.32 -9.07
C GLN A 50 -9.74 -0.43 -7.69
N GLU A 51 -9.14 -1.58 -7.37
CA GLU A 51 -8.39 -1.83 -6.16
C GLU A 51 -7.17 -0.90 -6.07
N THR A 52 -6.44 -0.71 -7.17
CA THR A 52 -5.33 0.25 -7.24
C THR A 52 -5.78 1.68 -6.93
N LEU A 53 -6.90 2.12 -7.51
CA LEU A 53 -7.42 3.47 -7.31
C LEU A 53 -7.85 3.73 -5.87
N THR A 54 -8.41 2.73 -5.21
CA THR A 54 -8.99 2.82 -3.86
C THR A 54 -8.04 2.37 -2.74
N ASP A 55 -6.80 1.98 -3.06
CA ASP A 55 -5.76 1.67 -2.08
C ASP A 55 -5.19 2.97 -1.47
N PRO A 56 -5.37 3.23 -0.15
CA PRO A 56 -4.88 4.43 0.51
C PRO A 56 -3.36 4.63 0.41
N SER A 57 -2.59 3.56 0.20
CA SER A 57 -1.14 3.62 0.03
C SER A 57 -0.70 4.42 -1.21
N TYR A 58 -1.61 4.67 -2.16
CA TYR A 58 -1.36 5.55 -3.31
C TYR A 58 -1.68 7.04 -3.05
N HIS A 59 -2.03 7.41 -1.82
CA HIS A 59 -2.32 8.80 -1.51
C HIS A 59 -1.16 9.73 -1.93
N ARG A 60 -1.49 10.85 -2.57
CA ARG A 60 -0.55 11.80 -3.20
C ARG A 60 0.32 11.22 -4.33
N GLN A 61 -0.05 10.09 -4.92
CA GLN A 61 0.62 9.53 -6.08
C GLN A 61 -0.24 9.62 -7.34
N VAL A 62 0.39 9.93 -8.47
CA VAL A 62 -0.21 9.85 -9.80
C VAL A 62 0.20 8.51 -10.41
N VAL A 63 -0.79 7.64 -10.60
CA VAL A 63 -0.56 6.26 -11.01
C VAL A 63 -0.61 6.12 -12.53
N VAL A 64 0.47 5.61 -13.11
CA VAL A 64 0.58 5.27 -14.54
C VAL A 64 0.33 3.77 -14.71
N MET A 65 -0.74 3.42 -15.43
CA MET A 65 -1.01 2.03 -15.76
C MET A 65 -0.18 1.58 -16.95
N THR A 66 0.57 0.48 -16.77
CA THR A 66 1.32 -0.11 -17.88
C THR A 66 0.45 -1.00 -18.77
N ALA A 67 -0.67 -1.51 -18.23
CA ALA A 67 -1.69 -2.19 -19.02
C ALA A 67 -2.22 -1.25 -20.10
N PRO A 68 -2.19 -1.65 -21.38
CA PRO A 68 -2.53 -0.72 -22.48
C PRO A 68 -4.02 -0.39 -22.53
N HIS A 69 -4.90 -1.25 -22.01
CA HIS A 69 -6.34 -1.07 -22.00
C HIS A 69 -6.89 -1.21 -20.58
N VAL A 70 -7.62 -0.20 -20.10
CA VAL A 70 -8.11 -0.09 -18.72
C VAL A 70 -9.59 0.34 -18.73
N GLY A 71 -10.37 -0.13 -17.76
CA GLY A 71 -11.79 0.22 -17.61
C GLY A 71 -12.75 -0.77 -18.25
N ASN A 72 -12.27 -1.85 -18.84
CA ASN A 72 -13.07 -2.85 -19.54
C ASN A 72 -14.05 -3.62 -18.64
N THR A 73 -13.75 -3.78 -17.35
CA THR A 73 -14.65 -4.40 -16.36
C THR A 73 -15.60 -3.41 -15.69
N GLY A 74 -15.46 -2.10 -15.98
CA GLY A 74 -16.21 -1.04 -15.31
C GLY A 74 -15.79 -0.86 -13.85
N VAL A 75 -16.67 -0.27 -13.07
CA VAL A 75 -16.55 -0.08 -11.62
C VAL A 75 -17.78 -0.66 -10.95
N ASN A 76 -17.63 -1.28 -9.78
CA ASN A 76 -18.70 -1.85 -8.98
C ASN A 76 -18.51 -1.46 -7.50
N ASP A 77 -19.46 -1.86 -6.65
CA ASP A 77 -19.50 -1.48 -5.23
C ASP A 77 -18.90 -2.57 -4.30
N GLU A 78 -18.33 -3.65 -4.87
CA GLU A 78 -17.81 -4.80 -4.11
C GLU A 78 -16.28 -4.89 -4.12
N ASP A 79 -15.62 -4.31 -5.14
CA ASP A 79 -14.16 -4.40 -5.34
C ASP A 79 -13.32 -3.23 -4.78
N PRO A 80 -13.88 -2.12 -4.21
CA PRO A 80 -13.04 -1.11 -3.58
C PRO A 80 -12.23 -1.69 -2.41
N GLU A 81 -11.00 -1.25 -2.26
CA GLU A 81 -10.14 -1.57 -1.11
C GLU A 81 -10.42 -0.67 0.10
N SER A 82 -11.14 0.45 -0.13
CA SER A 82 -11.50 1.41 0.89
C SER A 82 -12.61 2.36 0.41
N ARG A 83 -13.03 3.28 1.26
CA ARG A 83 -14.18 4.18 1.11
C ARG A 83 -14.18 5.12 -0.11
N ARG A 84 -13.04 5.36 -0.78
CA ARG A 84 -12.91 6.30 -1.90
C ARG A 84 -11.66 6.03 -2.76
N ILE A 85 -11.54 6.75 -3.87
CA ILE A 85 -10.31 6.83 -4.63
C ILE A 85 -9.30 7.72 -3.89
N TRP A 86 -8.05 7.25 -3.79
CA TRP A 86 -6.96 7.94 -3.08
C TRP A 86 -5.85 8.44 -3.99
N VAL A 87 -5.73 7.91 -5.20
CA VAL A 87 -4.72 8.39 -6.15
C VAL A 87 -4.90 9.89 -6.41
N ALA A 88 -3.80 10.63 -6.48
CA ALA A 88 -3.84 12.06 -6.82
C ALA A 88 -4.24 12.28 -8.29
N GLY A 89 -3.88 11.34 -9.18
CA GLY A 89 -4.23 11.38 -10.59
C GLY A 89 -4.02 10.04 -11.27
N TYR A 90 -4.55 9.89 -12.46
CA TYR A 90 -4.54 8.63 -13.17
C TYR A 90 -4.14 8.76 -14.63
N VAL A 91 -3.18 7.93 -15.08
CA VAL A 91 -2.61 7.98 -16.44
C VAL A 91 -2.82 6.66 -17.14
N VAL A 92 -3.53 6.69 -18.28
CA VAL A 92 -3.85 5.49 -19.06
C VAL A 92 -3.54 5.67 -20.53
N ARG A 93 -3.29 4.57 -21.24
CA ARG A 93 -3.08 4.57 -22.68
C ARG A 93 -4.41 4.62 -23.43
N ASP A 94 -5.27 3.64 -23.19
CA ASP A 94 -6.52 3.42 -23.90
C ASP A 94 -7.63 3.04 -22.92
N PRO A 95 -8.45 4.00 -22.48
CA PRO A 95 -9.56 3.70 -21.59
C PRO A 95 -10.72 3.07 -22.36
N ALA A 96 -11.36 2.06 -21.78
CA ALA A 96 -12.55 1.44 -22.33
C ALA A 96 -13.69 2.46 -22.46
N ARG A 97 -14.28 2.56 -23.65
CA ARG A 97 -15.42 3.44 -23.91
C ARG A 97 -16.71 2.92 -23.28
N VAL A 98 -16.85 1.60 -23.24
CA VAL A 98 -18.00 0.89 -22.68
C VAL A 98 -17.47 -0.30 -21.90
N PRO A 99 -17.85 -0.45 -20.61
CA PRO A 99 -17.49 -1.63 -19.85
C PRO A 99 -18.26 -2.85 -20.37
N SER A 100 -17.61 -4.01 -20.33
CA SER A 100 -18.17 -5.29 -20.79
C SER A 100 -18.06 -6.34 -19.70
N ASN A 101 -18.72 -6.10 -18.56
CA ASN A 101 -18.77 -7.02 -17.43
C ASN A 101 -20.13 -6.94 -16.74
N TRP A 102 -20.68 -8.08 -16.36
CA TRP A 102 -21.98 -8.16 -15.71
C TRP A 102 -22.04 -7.49 -14.32
N ARG A 103 -20.88 -7.34 -13.64
CA ARG A 103 -20.75 -6.67 -12.34
C ARG A 103 -20.64 -5.15 -12.49
N SER A 104 -20.40 -4.62 -13.70
CA SER A 104 -20.25 -3.19 -13.91
C SER A 104 -21.51 -2.42 -13.51
N ARG A 105 -21.34 -1.39 -12.69
CA ARG A 105 -22.38 -0.44 -12.30
C ARG A 105 -22.23 0.90 -13.01
N ARG A 106 -20.99 1.31 -13.29
CA ARG A 106 -20.65 2.57 -13.94
C ARG A 106 -19.33 2.46 -14.70
N THR A 107 -19.04 3.44 -15.54
CA THR A 107 -17.75 3.50 -16.26
C THR A 107 -16.65 4.01 -15.33
N LEU A 108 -15.40 3.72 -15.67
CA LEU A 108 -14.24 4.25 -14.94
C LEU A 108 -14.13 5.79 -15.09
N ASP A 109 -14.46 6.34 -16.26
CA ASP A 109 -14.47 7.79 -16.50
C ASP A 109 -15.47 8.51 -15.59
N ASP A 110 -16.69 7.95 -15.45
CA ASP A 110 -17.72 8.50 -14.56
C ASP A 110 -17.28 8.46 -13.10
N GLU A 111 -16.70 7.34 -12.64
CA GLU A 111 -16.20 7.18 -11.27
C GLU A 111 -15.12 8.21 -10.94
N LEU A 112 -14.13 8.36 -11.82
CA LEU A 112 -13.06 9.35 -11.63
C LEU A 112 -13.63 10.77 -11.57
N ARG A 113 -14.61 11.07 -12.44
CA ARG A 113 -15.25 12.39 -12.49
C ARG A 113 -16.08 12.69 -11.25
N GLU A 114 -16.86 11.70 -10.77
CA GLU A 114 -17.69 11.83 -9.58
C GLU A 114 -16.85 12.08 -8.34
N GLN A 115 -15.68 11.42 -8.24
CA GLN A 115 -14.77 11.60 -7.10
C GLN A 115 -13.73 12.72 -7.31
N GLY A 116 -13.83 13.51 -8.40
CA GLY A 116 -12.96 14.67 -8.64
C GLY A 116 -11.52 14.31 -9.00
N ILE A 117 -11.27 13.11 -9.53
CA ILE A 117 -9.92 12.63 -9.88
C ILE A 117 -9.57 13.06 -11.30
N VAL A 118 -8.51 13.87 -11.42
CA VAL A 118 -7.99 14.32 -12.71
C VAL A 118 -7.12 13.22 -13.33
N GLY A 119 -7.39 12.92 -14.60
CA GLY A 119 -6.62 11.92 -15.33
C GLY A 119 -6.30 12.37 -16.75
N ILE A 120 -5.42 11.60 -17.39
CA ILE A 120 -5.02 11.79 -18.79
C ILE A 120 -5.00 10.46 -19.52
N ALA A 121 -5.60 10.42 -20.70
CA ALA A 121 -5.64 9.28 -21.59
C ALA A 121 -4.87 9.54 -22.90
N GLY A 122 -4.59 8.49 -23.67
CA GLY A 122 -3.91 8.60 -24.97
C GLY A 122 -2.39 8.81 -24.86
N VAL A 123 -1.84 8.79 -23.66
CA VAL A 123 -0.41 8.96 -23.40
C VAL A 123 0.37 7.70 -23.77
N ASP A 124 1.60 7.87 -24.26
CA ASP A 124 2.55 6.76 -24.38
C ASP A 124 3.04 6.32 -23.00
N THR A 125 2.22 5.51 -22.30
CA THR A 125 2.51 5.00 -20.97
C THR A 125 3.77 4.12 -20.93
N ARG A 126 4.14 3.48 -22.06
CA ARG A 126 5.39 2.72 -22.15
C ARG A 126 6.61 3.66 -22.10
N ALA A 127 6.60 4.75 -22.86
CA ALA A 127 7.67 5.75 -22.84
C ALA A 127 7.77 6.42 -21.46
N LEU A 128 6.64 6.75 -20.84
CA LEU A 128 6.58 7.31 -19.49
C LEU A 128 7.13 6.33 -18.44
N THR A 129 6.68 5.07 -18.45
CA THR A 129 7.17 4.02 -17.54
C THR A 129 8.67 3.79 -17.68
N ARG A 130 9.20 3.72 -18.90
CA ARG A 130 10.66 3.61 -19.12
C ARG A 130 11.42 4.78 -18.54
N HIS A 131 10.89 5.99 -18.70
CA HIS A 131 11.51 7.19 -18.16
C HIS A 131 11.56 7.15 -16.63
N LEU A 132 10.46 6.81 -15.96
CA LEU A 132 10.40 6.67 -14.51
C LEU A 132 11.32 5.53 -14.00
N ARG A 133 11.42 4.43 -14.74
CA ARG A 133 12.33 3.33 -14.40
C ARG A 133 13.81 3.76 -14.49
N GLU A 134 14.16 4.57 -15.48
CA GLU A 134 15.53 5.04 -15.72
C GLU A 134 15.90 6.19 -14.79
N ARG A 135 14.98 7.12 -14.49
CA ARG A 135 15.24 8.34 -13.73
C ARG A 135 14.81 8.26 -12.26
N GLY A 136 13.83 7.43 -11.96
CA GLY A 136 13.20 7.31 -10.64
C GLY A 136 11.77 7.87 -10.63
N ALA A 137 11.03 7.53 -9.56
CA ALA A 137 9.79 8.21 -9.24
C ALA A 137 10.07 9.70 -8.98
N MET A 138 9.22 10.57 -9.49
CA MET A 138 9.43 12.01 -9.42
C MET A 138 8.11 12.77 -9.41
N ARG A 139 8.12 14.03 -9.04
CA ARG A 139 6.94 14.89 -9.04
C ARG A 139 6.38 15.06 -10.46
N VAL A 140 5.07 15.16 -10.54
CA VAL A 140 4.32 15.28 -11.78
C VAL A 140 3.11 16.18 -11.59
N GLY A 141 2.71 16.89 -12.63
CA GLY A 141 1.42 17.58 -12.73
C GLY A 141 0.65 17.11 -13.95
N ILE A 142 -0.66 16.95 -13.78
CA ILE A 142 -1.62 16.77 -14.88
C ILE A 142 -2.54 17.98 -14.89
N SER A 143 -2.76 18.57 -16.06
CA SER A 143 -3.70 19.69 -16.24
C SER A 143 -4.55 19.50 -17.49
N THR A 144 -5.85 19.78 -17.36
CA THR A 144 -6.81 19.87 -18.46
C THR A 144 -7.16 21.33 -18.78
N VAL A 145 -6.63 22.28 -18.00
CA VAL A 145 -6.93 23.72 -18.09
C VAL A 145 -5.70 24.54 -18.48
N GLU A 146 -4.49 24.09 -18.18
CA GLU A 146 -3.24 24.72 -18.58
C GLU A 146 -2.64 24.00 -19.78
N ALA A 147 -2.31 24.76 -20.81
CA ALA A 147 -1.72 24.22 -22.04
C ALA A 147 -0.22 24.54 -22.19
N ASP A 148 0.32 25.45 -21.35
CA ASP A 148 1.74 25.81 -21.33
C ASP A 148 2.55 24.89 -20.45
N PRO A 149 3.49 24.10 -21.02
CA PRO A 149 4.33 23.18 -20.24
C PRO A 149 5.22 23.88 -19.22
N GLU A 150 5.73 25.07 -19.50
CA GLU A 150 6.62 25.79 -18.59
C GLU A 150 5.87 26.31 -17.37
N ALA A 151 4.66 26.81 -17.56
CA ALA A 151 3.79 27.23 -16.46
C ALA A 151 3.42 26.05 -15.55
N LEU A 152 3.10 24.88 -16.12
CA LEU A 152 2.80 23.67 -15.33
C LEU A 152 4.06 23.15 -14.64
N LEU A 153 5.23 23.15 -15.31
CA LEU A 153 6.50 22.72 -14.73
C LEU A 153 6.89 23.53 -13.49
N ALA A 154 6.68 24.84 -13.52
CA ALA A 154 6.95 25.68 -12.34
C ALA A 154 6.15 25.21 -11.12
N ARG A 155 4.85 24.92 -11.27
CA ARG A 155 3.98 24.41 -10.20
C ARG A 155 4.36 22.99 -9.76
N VAL A 156 4.78 22.12 -10.70
CA VAL A 156 5.29 20.77 -10.36
C VAL A 156 6.48 20.86 -9.43
N ARG A 157 7.42 21.78 -9.70
CA ARG A 157 8.62 21.97 -8.88
C ARG A 157 8.36 22.57 -7.49
N GLU A 158 7.23 23.25 -7.34
CA GLU A 158 6.76 23.80 -6.07
C GLU A 158 5.91 22.80 -5.27
N SER A 159 5.43 21.73 -5.90
CA SER A 159 4.60 20.72 -5.22
C SER A 159 5.38 19.92 -4.20
N ALA A 160 4.66 19.33 -3.23
CA ALA A 160 5.25 18.56 -2.15
C ALA A 160 5.96 17.28 -2.65
N GLU A 161 7.06 16.92 -2.00
CA GLU A 161 7.75 15.66 -2.22
C GLU A 161 7.19 14.54 -1.34
N MET A 162 7.40 13.28 -1.74
CA MET A 162 7.03 12.12 -0.93
C MET A 162 8.01 11.89 0.22
N THR A 163 9.29 12.19 0.02
CA THR A 163 10.31 12.05 1.06
C THR A 163 10.05 13.06 2.19
N GLY A 164 10.01 12.58 3.42
CA GLY A 164 9.69 13.38 4.60
C GLY A 164 8.19 13.66 4.79
N ALA A 165 7.31 13.09 3.94
CA ALA A 165 5.87 13.29 4.07
C ALA A 165 5.27 12.30 5.09
N GLU A 166 4.65 12.85 6.14
CA GLU A 166 3.81 12.10 7.08
C GLU A 166 2.36 12.14 6.58
N LEU A 167 1.82 11.01 6.12
CA LEU A 167 0.53 10.95 5.44
C LEU A 167 -0.48 10.00 6.10
N ALA A 168 -0.10 9.28 7.13
CA ALA A 168 -0.98 8.33 7.81
C ALA A 168 -2.25 9.01 8.35
N ASP A 169 -2.12 10.21 8.90
CA ASP A 169 -3.23 10.98 9.47
C ASP A 169 -4.23 11.47 8.40
N GLU A 170 -3.82 11.53 7.13
CA GLU A 170 -4.70 11.98 6.04
C GLU A 170 -5.59 10.85 5.50
N VAL A 171 -5.22 9.59 5.74
CA VAL A 171 -5.91 8.41 5.20
C VAL A 171 -6.62 7.57 6.26
N THR A 172 -6.25 7.73 7.52
CA THR A 172 -6.79 6.99 8.66
C THR A 172 -8.29 7.19 8.87
N THR A 173 -8.91 6.28 9.63
CA THR A 173 -10.28 6.46 10.12
C THR A 173 -10.37 7.65 11.08
N THR A 174 -11.51 8.33 11.08
CA THR A 174 -11.77 9.45 12.01
C THR A 174 -12.21 8.97 13.40
N GLU A 175 -12.79 7.77 13.48
CA GLU A 175 -13.29 7.17 14.72
C GLU A 175 -12.91 5.69 14.76
N ALA A 176 -12.61 5.20 15.95
CA ALA A 176 -12.38 3.77 16.17
C ALA A 176 -13.65 2.98 15.85
N TYR A 177 -13.47 1.80 15.25
CA TYR A 177 -14.57 0.88 14.98
C TYR A 177 -14.15 -0.57 15.20
N VAL A 178 -15.14 -1.46 15.32
CA VAL A 178 -14.90 -2.88 15.57
C VAL A 178 -15.43 -3.70 14.40
N VAL A 179 -14.59 -4.62 13.91
CA VAL A 179 -14.99 -5.69 13.00
C VAL A 179 -15.13 -6.97 13.83
N PRO A 180 -16.37 -7.46 14.03
CA PRO A 180 -16.59 -8.62 14.87
C PRO A 180 -16.04 -9.90 14.23
N ALA A 181 -15.63 -10.84 15.07
CA ALA A 181 -15.21 -12.16 14.62
C ALA A 181 -16.34 -12.87 13.86
N VAL A 182 -15.99 -13.58 12.79
CA VAL A 182 -16.91 -14.48 12.10
C VAL A 182 -16.97 -15.80 12.88
N GLY A 183 -18.13 -16.11 13.45
CA GLY A 183 -18.32 -17.27 14.32
C GLY A 183 -17.92 -16.99 15.77
N GLU A 184 -17.28 -17.95 16.41
CA GLU A 184 -16.83 -17.82 17.81
C GLU A 184 -15.60 -16.90 17.90
N LYS A 185 -15.68 -15.89 18.78
CA LYS A 185 -14.53 -15.03 19.10
C LYS A 185 -13.50 -15.81 19.89
N ARG A 186 -12.27 -15.84 19.37
CA ARG A 186 -11.12 -16.51 20.00
C ARG A 186 -10.09 -15.52 20.50
N LEU A 187 -9.85 -14.44 19.72
CA LEU A 187 -8.79 -13.47 19.93
C LEU A 187 -9.28 -12.06 19.69
N THR A 188 -8.57 -11.09 20.26
CA THR A 188 -8.79 -9.66 20.05
C THR A 188 -7.51 -9.02 19.49
N VAL A 189 -7.62 -8.21 18.44
CA VAL A 189 -6.51 -7.46 17.85
C VAL A 189 -6.81 -5.98 17.89
N ALA A 190 -5.85 -5.18 18.36
CA ALA A 190 -5.81 -3.75 18.10
C ALA A 190 -5.12 -3.53 16.76
N ALA A 191 -5.81 -2.94 15.79
CA ALA A 191 -5.28 -2.65 14.47
C ALA A 191 -5.12 -1.13 14.31
N LEU A 192 -3.90 -0.64 14.13
CA LEU A 192 -3.67 0.77 13.84
C LEU A 192 -3.91 1.03 12.35
N ASP A 193 -4.87 1.90 12.06
CA ASP A 193 -5.23 2.29 10.70
C ASP A 193 -4.28 3.38 10.20
N LEU A 194 -3.34 2.98 9.37
CA LEU A 194 -2.40 3.85 8.66
C LEU A 194 -2.78 4.03 7.18
N GLY A 195 -3.96 3.54 6.80
CA GLY A 195 -4.48 3.41 5.45
C GLY A 195 -4.93 1.97 5.19
N ILE A 196 -5.61 1.37 6.17
CA ILE A 196 -6.02 -0.04 6.15
C ILE A 196 -6.97 -0.34 4.99
N LYS A 197 -6.75 -1.47 4.33
CA LYS A 197 -7.68 -2.01 3.34
C LYS A 197 -8.78 -2.79 4.02
N GLU A 198 -10.00 -2.70 3.50
CA GLU A 198 -11.18 -3.34 4.09
C GLU A 198 -11.05 -4.86 4.23
N MET A 199 -10.33 -5.51 3.30
CA MET A 199 -10.10 -6.95 3.36
C MET A 199 -9.22 -7.38 4.54
N THR A 200 -8.33 -6.52 5.05
CA THR A 200 -7.41 -6.86 6.13
C THR A 200 -8.12 -7.28 7.42
N PRO A 201 -9.00 -6.46 8.03
CA PRO A 201 -9.73 -6.87 9.23
C PRO A 201 -10.71 -8.00 8.95
N GLN A 202 -11.23 -8.13 7.73
CA GLN A 202 -12.11 -9.24 7.35
C GLN A 202 -11.36 -10.57 7.35
N ARG A 203 -10.12 -10.62 6.80
CA ARG A 203 -9.26 -11.82 6.83
C ARG A 203 -8.92 -12.26 8.26
N MET A 204 -8.79 -11.33 9.18
CA MET A 204 -8.63 -11.63 10.61
C MET A 204 -9.94 -12.13 11.20
N ALA A 205 -11.07 -11.46 10.91
CA ALA A 205 -12.38 -11.84 11.42
C ALA A 205 -12.79 -13.27 11.00
N GLU A 206 -12.50 -13.68 9.77
CA GLU A 206 -12.71 -15.05 9.25
C GLU A 206 -12.00 -16.13 10.11
N ARG A 207 -10.99 -15.74 10.90
CA ARG A 207 -10.20 -16.62 11.79
C ARG A 207 -10.60 -16.52 13.27
N GLY A 208 -11.75 -15.94 13.55
CA GLY A 208 -12.25 -15.78 14.91
C GLY A 208 -11.58 -14.64 15.69
N ILE A 209 -10.98 -13.68 14.99
CA ILE A 209 -10.39 -12.47 15.61
C ILE A 209 -11.42 -11.33 15.57
N GLU A 210 -11.69 -10.73 16.73
CA GLU A 210 -12.35 -9.44 16.80
C GLU A 210 -11.31 -8.33 16.61
N VAL A 211 -11.50 -7.46 15.62
CA VAL A 211 -10.52 -6.44 15.26
C VAL A 211 -11.04 -5.07 15.67
N HIS A 212 -10.33 -4.42 16.59
CA HIS A 212 -10.55 -3.04 16.97
C HIS A 212 -9.64 -2.14 16.12
N VAL A 213 -10.22 -1.48 15.15
CA VAL A 213 -9.49 -0.57 14.26
C VAL A 213 -9.42 0.80 14.89
N LEU A 214 -8.22 1.25 15.20
CA LEU A 214 -7.91 2.51 15.87
C LEU A 214 -7.31 3.50 14.86
N PRO A 215 -7.57 4.81 15.00
CA PRO A 215 -6.97 5.82 14.14
C PRO A 215 -5.44 5.89 14.33
N ALA A 216 -4.72 6.40 13.35
CA ALA A 216 -3.26 6.61 13.40
C ALA A 216 -2.81 7.47 14.59
N THR A 217 -3.69 8.34 15.07
CA THR A 217 -3.47 9.23 16.22
C THR A 217 -3.74 8.60 17.59
N ALA A 218 -4.12 7.30 17.62
CA ALA A 218 -4.38 6.59 18.89
C ALA A 218 -3.16 6.62 19.79
N THR A 219 -3.42 6.67 21.10
CA THR A 219 -2.40 6.59 22.13
C THR A 219 -2.14 5.14 22.53
N TYR A 220 -1.07 4.90 23.29
CA TYR A 220 -0.83 3.56 23.83
C TYR A 220 -1.90 3.13 24.85
N ASP A 221 -2.49 4.08 25.59
CA ASP A 221 -3.60 3.79 26.50
C ASP A 221 -4.86 3.36 25.74
N ASP A 222 -5.11 3.90 24.55
CA ASP A 222 -6.21 3.45 23.66
C ASP A 222 -6.00 2.00 23.21
N ILE A 223 -4.77 1.61 22.85
CA ILE A 223 -4.42 0.23 22.53
C ILE A 223 -4.63 -0.68 23.73
N ARG A 224 -4.15 -0.29 24.92
CA ARG A 224 -4.28 -1.07 26.14
C ARG A 224 -5.74 -1.24 26.57
N ALA A 225 -6.57 -0.25 26.34
CA ALA A 225 -8.00 -0.29 26.66
C ALA A 225 -8.77 -1.38 25.87
N VAL A 226 -8.23 -1.80 24.73
CA VAL A 226 -8.77 -2.93 23.94
C VAL A 226 -8.45 -4.27 24.59
N GLU A 227 -7.45 -4.37 25.48
CA GLU A 227 -6.89 -5.61 26.02
C GLU A 227 -6.55 -6.63 24.92
N PRO A 228 -5.72 -6.24 23.91
CA PRO A 228 -5.52 -7.04 22.74
C PRO A 228 -4.57 -8.22 22.99
N ASP A 229 -4.85 -9.34 22.33
CA ASP A 229 -3.94 -10.50 22.24
C ASP A 229 -2.78 -10.23 21.25
N GLY A 230 -2.95 -9.27 20.34
CA GLY A 230 -1.93 -8.86 19.39
C GLY A 230 -2.17 -7.46 18.83
N LEU A 231 -1.09 -6.85 18.35
CA LEU A 231 -1.08 -5.54 17.70
C LEU A 231 -0.82 -5.71 16.21
N PHE A 232 -1.62 -5.04 15.39
CA PHE A 232 -1.47 -5.03 13.94
C PHE A 232 -1.25 -3.61 13.42
N TYR A 233 -0.25 -3.41 12.55
CA TYR A 233 -0.07 -2.17 11.80
C TYR A 233 -0.34 -2.39 10.32
N SER A 234 -1.22 -1.56 9.77
CA SER A 234 -1.67 -1.68 8.40
C SER A 234 -0.67 -1.13 7.39
N ASN A 235 -0.98 -1.33 6.12
CA ASN A 235 -0.42 -0.58 5.00
C ASN A 235 -0.75 0.91 5.12
N GLY A 236 -0.04 1.74 4.35
CA GLY A 236 -0.25 3.18 4.31
C GLY A 236 0.72 3.92 3.41
N PRO A 237 0.46 5.22 3.16
CA PRO A 237 1.29 6.11 2.36
C PRO A 237 2.34 6.84 3.21
N GLY A 238 3.29 7.48 2.52
CA GLY A 238 4.24 8.42 3.13
C GLY A 238 5.63 7.84 3.36
N ASP A 239 6.44 8.62 4.06
CA ASP A 239 7.81 8.26 4.44
C ASP A 239 7.82 7.66 5.86
N PRO A 240 8.21 6.39 6.04
CA PRO A 240 8.24 5.77 7.36
C PRO A 240 9.19 6.47 8.34
N ALA A 241 10.19 7.19 7.85
CA ALA A 241 11.11 7.94 8.71
C ALA A 241 10.48 9.18 9.35
N ALA A 242 9.40 9.71 8.78
CA ALA A 242 8.66 10.86 9.30
C ALA A 242 7.63 10.47 10.38
N THR A 243 7.22 9.21 10.46
CA THR A 243 6.10 8.69 11.26
C THR A 243 6.54 8.36 12.70
N THR A 244 7.00 9.36 13.43
CA THR A 244 7.66 9.19 14.73
C THR A 244 6.73 8.69 15.83
N HIS A 245 5.47 9.18 15.87
CA HIS A 245 4.49 8.81 16.90
C HIS A 245 4.23 7.30 16.87
N GLN A 246 3.92 6.74 15.70
CA GLN A 246 3.56 5.33 15.53
C GLN A 246 4.76 4.41 15.79
N ILE A 247 5.99 4.85 15.46
CA ILE A 247 7.22 4.12 15.80
C ILE A 247 7.39 4.02 17.33
N GLN A 248 7.22 5.13 18.07
CA GLN A 248 7.34 5.13 19.52
C GLN A 248 6.25 4.26 20.19
N LEU A 249 5.04 4.32 19.68
CA LEU A 249 3.91 3.53 20.14
C LEU A 249 4.18 2.01 19.93
N LEU A 250 4.74 1.65 18.79
CA LEU A 250 5.15 0.27 18.52
C LEU A 250 6.29 -0.18 19.46
N GLN A 251 7.28 0.69 19.72
CA GLN A 251 8.36 0.38 20.67
C GLN A 251 7.84 0.12 22.09
N GLN A 252 6.81 0.83 22.54
CA GLN A 252 6.16 0.57 23.83
C GLN A 252 5.50 -0.81 23.84
N ALA A 253 4.73 -1.14 22.79
CA ALA A 253 4.06 -2.44 22.69
C ALA A 253 5.05 -3.61 22.64
N LEU A 254 6.14 -3.48 21.86
CA LEU A 254 7.21 -4.49 21.79
C LEU A 254 7.92 -4.66 23.13
N GLY A 255 8.12 -3.57 23.89
CA GLY A 255 8.70 -3.60 25.23
C GLY A 255 7.84 -4.31 26.27
N GLU A 256 6.53 -4.34 26.09
CA GLU A 256 5.57 -5.11 26.90
C GLU A 256 5.35 -6.54 26.38
N GLY A 257 6.01 -6.92 25.28
CA GLY A 257 5.93 -8.26 24.70
C GLY A 257 4.62 -8.56 23.96
N VAL A 258 3.91 -7.52 23.51
CA VAL A 258 2.68 -7.69 22.72
C VAL A 258 3.00 -8.32 21.37
N PRO A 259 2.35 -9.45 20.99
CA PRO A 259 2.50 -10.06 19.69
C PRO A 259 2.23 -9.08 18.54
N TYR A 260 3.11 -9.05 17.56
CA TYR A 260 3.05 -8.06 16.48
C TYR A 260 2.96 -8.68 15.09
N PHE A 261 2.10 -8.11 14.24
CA PHE A 261 2.10 -8.33 12.81
C PHE A 261 1.98 -6.99 12.06
N GLY A 262 2.82 -6.78 11.03
CA GLY A 262 2.79 -5.57 10.21
C GLY A 262 2.81 -5.86 8.71
N ILE A 263 2.00 -5.12 7.95
CA ILE A 263 1.91 -5.22 6.49
C ILE A 263 2.36 -3.92 5.84
N CYS A 264 3.24 -4.00 4.85
CA CYS A 264 3.71 -2.91 3.97
C CYS A 264 4.28 -1.75 4.79
N PHE A 265 3.52 -0.68 5.05
CA PHE A 265 3.96 0.42 5.91
C PHE A 265 4.23 -0.07 7.33
N GLY A 266 3.42 -1.01 7.84
CA GLY A 266 3.66 -1.68 9.12
C GLY A 266 4.99 -2.43 9.17
N ASN A 267 5.45 -3.07 8.08
CA ASN A 267 6.79 -3.66 8.00
C ASN A 267 7.89 -2.60 8.11
N GLN A 268 7.71 -1.46 7.45
CA GLN A 268 8.70 -0.36 7.48
C GLN A 268 8.79 0.27 8.87
N LEU A 269 7.65 0.49 9.54
CA LEU A 269 7.60 1.00 10.91
C LEU A 269 8.17 -0.01 11.91
N PHE A 270 7.96 -1.32 11.68
CA PHE A 270 8.58 -2.37 12.48
C PHE A 270 10.11 -2.33 12.35
N GLY A 271 10.64 -2.23 11.13
CA GLY A 271 12.08 -2.04 10.90
C GLY A 271 12.62 -0.82 11.64
N ARG A 272 11.91 0.33 11.57
CA ARG A 272 12.28 1.55 12.28
C ARG A 272 12.24 1.39 13.81
N ALA A 273 11.22 0.71 14.34
CA ALA A 273 11.10 0.44 15.78
C ALA A 273 12.24 -0.44 16.31
N LEU A 274 12.70 -1.40 15.49
CA LEU A 274 13.82 -2.28 15.79
C LEU A 274 15.20 -1.61 15.64
N GLY A 275 15.26 -0.37 15.10
CA GLY A 275 16.49 0.40 14.93
C GLY A 275 17.10 0.35 13.54
N PHE A 276 16.46 -0.33 12.58
CA PHE A 276 16.92 -0.33 11.18
C PHE A 276 16.62 0.99 10.47
N GLY A 277 17.37 1.27 9.41
CA GLY A 277 17.10 2.33 8.46
C GLY A 277 15.95 2.01 7.52
N THR A 278 15.45 3.03 6.83
CA THR A 278 14.61 2.89 5.66
C THR A 278 15.13 3.78 4.54
N TYR A 279 14.92 3.36 3.30
CA TYR A 279 15.38 4.12 2.13
C TYR A 279 14.31 4.14 1.04
N LYS A 280 14.35 5.19 0.22
CA LYS A 280 13.46 5.31 -0.92
C LYS A 280 13.98 4.48 -2.09
N LEU A 281 13.16 3.57 -2.61
CA LEU A 281 13.45 2.84 -3.82
C LEU A 281 13.40 3.77 -5.03
N LYS A 282 14.22 3.51 -6.03
CA LYS A 282 14.32 4.36 -7.23
C LYS A 282 12.96 4.59 -7.90
N TYR A 283 12.16 3.54 -8.07
CA TYR A 283 10.82 3.61 -8.66
C TYR A 283 9.76 2.80 -7.89
N GLY A 284 10.14 2.12 -6.81
CA GLY A 284 9.26 1.29 -5.98
C GLY A 284 8.84 -0.02 -6.63
N HIS A 285 8.17 -0.85 -5.83
CA HIS A 285 7.52 -2.09 -6.29
C HIS A 285 6.01 -1.89 -6.34
N ARG A 286 5.41 -2.02 -7.54
CA ARG A 286 3.96 -1.92 -7.74
C ARG A 286 3.53 -2.89 -8.82
N GLY A 287 2.69 -3.84 -8.41
CA GLY A 287 2.19 -4.90 -9.28
C GLY A 287 1.80 -6.14 -8.49
N ILE A 288 1.28 -7.14 -9.18
CA ILE A 288 0.68 -8.33 -8.60
C ILE A 288 1.45 -9.63 -8.91
N ASN A 289 2.73 -9.53 -9.27
CA ASN A 289 3.54 -10.65 -9.74
C ASN A 289 5.00 -10.58 -9.29
N GLN A 290 5.24 -10.12 -8.06
CA GLN A 290 6.59 -10.02 -7.50
C GLN A 290 6.98 -11.34 -6.81
N PRO A 291 8.11 -11.95 -7.18
CA PRO A 291 8.58 -13.17 -6.53
C PRO A 291 9.30 -12.83 -5.22
N VAL A 292 8.77 -13.32 -4.11
CA VAL A 292 9.36 -13.16 -2.79
C VAL A 292 9.75 -14.52 -2.23
N GLN A 293 10.97 -14.64 -1.73
CA GLN A 293 11.43 -15.83 -1.03
C GLN A 293 11.30 -15.66 0.48
N ASP A 294 10.60 -16.60 1.12
CA ASP A 294 10.66 -16.83 2.56
C ASP A 294 11.96 -17.56 2.90
N LEU A 295 12.87 -16.89 3.58
CA LEU A 295 14.18 -17.42 3.96
C LEU A 295 14.07 -18.49 5.07
N THR A 296 12.97 -18.51 5.81
CA THR A 296 12.75 -19.49 6.91
C THR A 296 12.35 -20.85 6.37
N THR A 297 11.66 -20.90 5.25
CA THR A 297 11.17 -22.14 4.61
C THR A 297 11.83 -22.45 3.28
N GLY A 298 12.47 -21.45 2.64
CA GLY A 298 13.00 -21.52 1.27
C GLY A 298 11.94 -21.46 0.18
N LYS A 299 10.65 -21.30 0.54
CA LYS A 299 9.54 -21.22 -0.41
C LYS A 299 9.55 -19.87 -1.15
N VAL A 300 9.20 -19.90 -2.42
CA VAL A 300 8.98 -18.69 -3.24
C VAL A 300 7.49 -18.51 -3.47
N GLU A 301 7.01 -17.31 -3.24
CA GLU A 301 5.62 -16.91 -3.43
C GLU A 301 5.53 -15.79 -4.45
N VAL A 302 4.41 -15.76 -5.18
CA VAL A 302 4.07 -14.63 -6.05
C VAL A 302 3.18 -13.69 -5.25
N THR A 303 3.57 -12.42 -5.17
CA THR A 303 2.97 -11.48 -4.22
C THR A 303 2.56 -10.17 -4.88
N ALA A 304 1.61 -9.47 -4.24
CA ALA A 304 1.15 -8.14 -4.63
C ALA A 304 1.89 -7.05 -3.84
N HIS A 305 2.34 -6.00 -4.53
CA HIS A 305 3.13 -4.91 -3.95
C HIS A 305 2.60 -3.54 -4.32
N ASN A 306 2.72 -2.62 -3.38
CA ASN A 306 2.58 -1.18 -3.58
C ASN A 306 3.38 -0.42 -2.54
N HIS A 307 4.69 -0.27 -2.76
CA HIS A 307 5.54 0.52 -1.85
C HIS A 307 6.66 1.26 -2.58
N GLY A 308 7.04 2.43 -2.04
CA GLY A 308 8.13 3.26 -2.55
C GLY A 308 9.33 3.30 -1.63
N PHE A 309 9.20 2.78 -0.40
CA PHE A 309 10.28 2.68 0.59
C PHE A 309 10.51 1.22 0.97
N ALA A 310 11.69 0.93 1.49
CA ALA A 310 12.07 -0.39 1.97
C ALA A 310 12.92 -0.29 3.24
N VAL A 311 12.96 -1.37 4.01
CA VAL A 311 13.81 -1.49 5.21
C VAL A 311 15.25 -1.77 4.79
N ASP A 312 16.20 -1.09 5.43
CA ASP A 312 17.62 -1.31 5.29
C ASP A 312 18.12 -2.18 6.46
N ALA A 313 18.00 -3.50 6.28
CA ALA A 313 18.43 -4.49 7.26
C ALA A 313 19.35 -5.53 6.62
N PRO A 314 20.34 -6.07 7.36
CA PRO A 314 21.29 -7.05 6.82
C PRO A 314 20.61 -8.41 6.58
N VAL A 315 20.62 -8.88 5.33
CA VAL A 315 20.08 -10.18 4.97
C VAL A 315 21.02 -11.32 5.41
N GLY A 316 20.47 -12.32 6.10
CA GLY A 316 21.21 -13.50 6.56
C GLY A 316 21.98 -13.28 7.85
N GLU A 317 21.80 -12.15 8.53
CA GLU A 317 22.42 -11.84 9.82
C GLU A 317 21.34 -11.72 10.90
N LEU A 318 21.73 -12.02 12.15
CA LEU A 318 20.93 -11.75 13.34
C LEU A 318 21.35 -10.42 13.94
N THR A 319 20.39 -9.59 14.29
CA THR A 319 20.64 -8.26 14.88
C THR A 319 20.00 -8.19 16.26
N GLU A 320 20.83 -7.92 17.28
CA GLU A 320 20.33 -7.67 18.64
C GLU A 320 19.62 -6.30 18.69
N THR A 321 18.44 -6.29 19.28
CA THR A 321 17.59 -5.10 19.49
C THR A 321 17.19 -5.00 20.96
N PRO A 322 16.66 -3.86 21.42
CA PRO A 322 16.14 -3.74 22.79
C PRO A 322 14.97 -4.72 23.12
N PHE A 323 14.36 -5.31 22.09
CA PHE A 323 13.16 -6.15 22.21
C PHE A 323 13.44 -7.65 21.97
N GLY A 324 14.67 -8.01 21.61
CA GLY A 324 15.09 -9.35 21.25
C GLY A 324 15.94 -9.37 19.98
N THR A 325 16.07 -10.54 19.37
CA THR A 325 16.90 -10.74 18.16
C THR A 325 16.04 -10.62 16.91
N ALA A 326 16.39 -9.68 16.04
CA ALA A 326 15.72 -9.46 14.76
C ALA A 326 16.47 -10.12 13.60
N SER A 327 15.73 -10.54 12.57
CA SER A 327 16.28 -11.05 11.32
C SER A 327 15.40 -10.72 10.12
N VAL A 328 15.99 -10.68 8.92
CA VAL A 328 15.25 -10.61 7.67
C VAL A 328 14.65 -11.99 7.37
N SER A 329 13.33 -12.05 7.21
CA SER A 329 12.60 -13.29 6.94
C SER A 329 12.25 -13.48 5.48
N HIS A 330 12.09 -12.39 4.71
CA HIS A 330 11.70 -12.44 3.31
C HIS A 330 12.51 -11.48 2.45
N VAL A 331 12.79 -11.87 1.20
CA VAL A 331 13.52 -11.05 0.23
C VAL A 331 12.87 -11.12 -1.15
N ASN A 332 12.88 -10.01 -1.89
CA ASN A 332 12.48 -9.95 -3.28
C ASN A 332 13.57 -10.58 -4.18
N LEU A 333 13.21 -11.51 -5.03
CA LEU A 333 14.16 -12.18 -5.91
C LEU A 333 14.60 -11.35 -7.12
N ASN A 334 13.96 -10.20 -7.38
CA ASN A 334 14.35 -9.32 -8.48
C ASN A 334 15.55 -8.43 -8.13
N ASP A 335 15.66 -7.99 -6.86
CA ASP A 335 16.65 -6.97 -6.46
C ASP A 335 17.18 -7.14 -5.03
N ASN A 336 16.80 -8.21 -4.33
CA ASN A 336 17.14 -8.53 -2.94
C ASN A 336 16.65 -7.48 -1.92
N CYS A 337 15.61 -6.71 -2.25
CA CYS A 337 14.95 -5.83 -1.31
C CYS A 337 14.40 -6.64 -0.12
N VAL A 338 14.50 -6.09 1.09
CA VAL A 338 13.93 -6.69 2.30
C VAL A 338 12.41 -6.66 2.21
N GLU A 339 11.80 -7.83 2.30
CA GLU A 339 10.34 -8.03 2.15
C GLU A 339 9.66 -8.56 3.41
N GLY A 340 10.40 -8.72 4.50
CA GLY A 340 9.85 -9.11 5.79
C GLY A 340 10.90 -9.25 6.88
N LEU A 341 10.44 -9.09 8.11
CA LEU A 341 11.25 -9.18 9.33
C LEU A 341 10.61 -10.14 10.32
N GLU A 342 11.43 -10.74 11.17
CA GLU A 342 11.02 -11.47 12.38
C GLU A 342 11.76 -10.89 13.61
N LEU A 343 11.06 -10.91 14.75
CA LEU A 343 11.61 -10.64 16.07
C LEU A 343 11.40 -11.84 16.97
N ARG A 344 12.45 -12.25 17.67
CA ARG A 344 12.41 -13.38 18.60
C ARG A 344 12.90 -12.96 19.97
N ASP A 345 12.30 -13.50 21.01
CA ASP A 345 12.76 -13.29 22.39
C ASP A 345 14.07 -14.04 22.70
N ALA A 346 14.55 -13.90 23.94
CA ALA A 346 15.78 -14.54 24.42
C ALA A 346 15.73 -16.09 24.38
N ASP A 347 14.54 -16.68 24.45
CA ASP A 347 14.31 -18.11 24.38
C ASP A 347 14.15 -18.60 22.91
N GLY A 348 14.24 -17.70 21.93
CA GLY A 348 14.09 -17.98 20.51
C GLY A 348 12.64 -18.04 20.04
N GLY A 349 11.67 -17.75 20.91
CA GLY A 349 10.25 -17.71 20.59
C GLY A 349 9.91 -16.50 19.72
N LEU A 350 9.08 -16.69 18.69
CA LEU A 350 8.61 -15.59 17.86
C LEU A 350 7.76 -14.61 18.69
N THR A 351 8.02 -13.31 18.56
CA THR A 351 7.25 -12.24 19.23
C THR A 351 6.59 -11.31 18.25
N GLY A 352 7.15 -11.17 17.05
CA GLY A 352 6.58 -10.36 16.01
C GLY A 352 7.14 -10.70 14.64
N PHE A 353 6.36 -10.43 13.60
CA PHE A 353 6.80 -10.55 12.23
C PHE A 353 6.10 -9.52 11.33
N SER A 354 6.65 -9.31 10.17
CA SER A 354 6.09 -8.39 9.19
C SER A 354 6.41 -8.81 7.78
N VAL A 355 5.60 -8.33 6.82
CA VAL A 355 5.83 -8.49 5.39
C VAL A 355 5.62 -7.16 4.66
N GLN A 356 6.41 -6.92 3.62
CA GLN A 356 6.34 -5.70 2.81
C GLN A 356 5.22 -5.77 1.76
N TYR A 357 4.88 -6.96 1.31
CA TYR A 357 3.82 -7.23 0.34
C TYR A 357 2.45 -7.36 1.01
N HIS A 358 1.40 -7.52 0.21
CA HIS A 358 0.00 -7.50 0.63
C HIS A 358 -0.62 -8.91 0.61
N PRO A 359 -0.59 -9.68 1.72
CA PRO A 359 -1.23 -10.99 1.81
C PRO A 359 -2.77 -10.93 1.81
N GLU A 360 -3.33 -9.75 2.09
CA GLU A 360 -4.76 -9.46 2.07
C GLU A 360 -5.29 -9.15 0.67
N ALA A 361 -4.42 -8.92 -0.33
CA ALA A 361 -4.77 -8.36 -1.62
C ALA A 361 -5.99 -9.04 -2.26
N ALA A 362 -6.99 -8.23 -2.64
CA ALA A 362 -8.16 -8.72 -3.37
C ALA A 362 -7.81 -8.97 -4.84
N ALA A 363 -6.96 -8.12 -5.43
CA ALA A 363 -6.42 -8.30 -6.77
C ALA A 363 -5.08 -9.01 -6.74
N GLY A 364 -4.94 -10.12 -7.46
CA GLY A 364 -3.70 -10.86 -7.59
C GLY A 364 -3.68 -12.19 -6.86
N PRO A 365 -2.47 -12.74 -6.57
CA PRO A 365 -2.32 -14.04 -5.92
C PRO A 365 -2.64 -13.99 -4.43
N HIS A 366 -3.13 -15.13 -3.91
CA HIS A 366 -3.48 -15.32 -2.50
C HIS A 366 -2.51 -16.29 -1.79
N ASP A 367 -1.34 -16.52 -2.34
CA ASP A 367 -0.35 -17.49 -1.84
C ASP A 367 0.03 -17.24 -0.38
N ALA A 368 0.06 -15.97 0.02
CA ALA A 368 0.51 -15.53 1.34
C ALA A 368 -0.62 -15.38 2.38
N ALA A 369 -1.87 -15.75 2.06
CA ALA A 369 -3.00 -15.60 3.00
C ALA A 369 -2.82 -16.37 4.32
N TYR A 370 -1.97 -17.39 4.37
CA TYR A 370 -1.60 -18.16 5.57
C TYR A 370 -0.91 -17.31 6.65
N LEU A 371 -0.39 -16.13 6.32
CA LEU A 371 0.24 -15.24 7.30
C LEU A 371 -0.74 -14.77 8.38
N PHE A 372 -2.01 -14.66 8.06
CA PHE A 372 -3.04 -14.40 9.07
C PHE A 372 -3.22 -15.58 10.02
N ASP A 373 -3.09 -16.84 9.54
CA ASP A 373 -3.10 -18.04 10.41
C ASP A 373 -1.85 -18.09 11.29
N ARG A 374 -0.70 -17.65 10.74
CA ARG A 374 0.54 -17.50 11.51
C ARG A 374 0.40 -16.48 12.65
N PHE A 375 -0.33 -15.38 12.40
CA PHE A 375 -0.59 -14.39 13.44
C PHE A 375 -1.49 -14.93 14.55
N VAL A 376 -2.51 -15.73 14.22
CA VAL A 376 -3.32 -16.47 15.19
C VAL A 376 -2.42 -17.38 16.06
N GLN A 377 -1.59 -18.20 15.43
CA GLN A 377 -0.67 -19.11 16.14
C GLN A 377 0.30 -18.36 17.05
N LEU A 378 0.81 -17.22 16.62
CA LEU A 378 1.67 -16.36 17.43
C LEU A 378 0.95 -15.90 18.70
N MET A 379 -0.26 -15.36 18.60
CA MET A 379 -1.05 -14.90 19.74
C MET A 379 -1.40 -16.04 20.70
N GLU A 380 -1.88 -17.18 20.19
CA GLU A 380 -2.22 -18.35 21.01
C GLU A 380 -1.01 -18.92 21.78
N SER A 381 0.17 -18.96 21.15
CA SER A 381 1.39 -19.43 21.81
C SER A 381 1.80 -18.55 22.99
N ARG A 382 1.49 -17.25 22.94
CA ARG A 382 1.80 -16.30 24.01
C ARG A 382 0.79 -16.32 25.16
N GLN A 383 -0.49 -16.58 24.88
CA GLN A 383 -1.48 -16.79 25.94
C GLN A 383 -1.10 -18.00 26.81
N GLY A 384 -0.74 -19.15 26.21
CA GLY A 384 -0.33 -20.37 26.92
C GLY A 384 0.88 -20.15 27.86
N SER A 385 1.87 -19.37 27.42
CA SER A 385 3.08 -19.09 28.23
C SER A 385 2.80 -18.15 29.41
N THR A 386 1.77 -17.31 29.33
CA THR A 386 1.38 -16.41 30.42
C THR A 386 0.60 -17.15 31.51
N ASP A 387 -0.20 -18.13 31.14
CA ASP A 387 -0.98 -18.96 32.08
C ASP A 387 -0.09 -19.92 32.83
N GLU A 388 0.95 -20.53 32.21
CA GLU A 388 1.94 -21.36 32.88
C GLU A 388 2.74 -20.56 33.93
N LYS A 389 3.19 -19.36 33.60
CA LYS A 389 3.90 -18.47 34.56
C LYS A 389 3.03 -17.98 35.72
N LYS A 390 1.71 -17.88 35.52
CA LYS A 390 0.77 -17.55 36.61
C LYS A 390 0.41 -18.77 37.47
N ALA A 391 0.51 -19.97 36.96
CA ALA A 391 0.25 -21.19 37.68
C ALA A 391 1.44 -21.63 38.60
N ASP A 392 2.66 -21.18 38.23
CA ASP A 392 3.90 -21.48 39.00
C ASP A 392 4.28 -20.38 40.01
N ALA A 393 3.54 -19.27 40.09
CA ALA A 393 3.73 -18.14 41.02
C ALA A 393 2.70 -18.15 42.14
#